data_3795d581e9a297cfb5ac64183258f5bf
#
_entry.id   3795d581e9a297cfb5ac64183258f5bf
#
_cell.length_a   1.000
_cell.length_b   1.000
_cell.length_c   1.000
_cell.angle_alpha   90.00
_cell.angle_beta   90.00
_cell.angle_gamma   90.00
#
_symmetry.space_group_name_H-M   'P 1'
#
loop_
_entity.id
_entity.type
_entity.pdbx_description
1 polymer ?
#
loop_
_entity_poly.entity_id
_entity_poly.type
_entity_poly.pdbx_seq_one_letter_code
_entity_poly.pdbx_strand_id
1 'polypeptide(L)'
;MQRLRIPLVVACLYFTVACSPRDFLTRRLAAALIAGSDTFKAGQQFWLRTGVISNKDYSSPEYLVLQRRGWITGAGVPCADEAASKPAGNMPRNPASAPQCWDVALTPLGIETFRDLLPNNAAPSRYFSVPAARRELVAVTGISKDGSSADVDFTWKWVPLNEVGSALYEGSVQYYSTASFRHYDDGWRVVEGSAAKANQSLEDALKNALPAQ
;
A
#
# COMPACT_ATOMS: atom_id res chain seq x y z
N MET A 1 -0.17 -24.26 -74.88
CA MET A 1 -0.05 -25.10 -73.69
C MET A 1 0.37 -24.25 -72.54
N GLN A 2 -0.63 -23.70 -71.82
CA GLN A 2 -0.43 -22.73 -70.73
C GLN A 2 -1.31 -23.19 -69.56
N ARG A 3 -0.76 -24.03 -68.72
CA ARG A 3 -1.49 -24.48 -67.51
C ARG A 3 -0.52 -24.61 -66.35
N LEU A 4 -0.99 -24.06 -65.23
CA LEU A 4 -0.66 -24.47 -63.88
C LEU A 4 0.62 -23.88 -63.26
N ARG A 5 0.59 -22.59 -62.84
CA ARG A 5 1.54 -22.03 -61.86
C ARG A 5 0.91 -21.19 -60.77
N ILE A 6 -0.36 -21.39 -60.42
CA ILE A 6 -1.07 -20.54 -59.45
C ILE A 6 -1.33 -21.15 -58.04
N PRO A 7 -1.10 -22.44 -57.72
CA PRO A 7 -1.45 -22.90 -56.38
C PRO A 7 -0.34 -22.76 -55.32
N LEU A 8 0.88 -22.35 -55.66
CA LEU A 8 1.97 -22.33 -54.65
C LEU A 8 2.06 -21.06 -53.80
N VAL A 9 1.48 -19.97 -54.26
CA VAL A 9 1.54 -18.67 -53.52
C VAL A 9 0.47 -18.55 -52.43
N VAL A 10 -0.63 -19.31 -52.56
CA VAL A 10 -1.73 -19.26 -51.59
C VAL A 10 -1.41 -20.07 -50.31
N ALA A 11 -0.56 -21.08 -50.39
CA ALA A 11 -0.20 -21.94 -49.26
C ALA A 11 0.75 -21.26 -48.26
N CYS A 12 1.50 -20.22 -48.65
CA CYS A 12 2.43 -19.53 -47.73
C CYS A 12 1.74 -18.46 -46.85
N LEU A 13 0.50 -18.08 -47.15
CA LEU A 13 -0.24 -17.05 -46.40
C LEU A 13 -0.95 -17.58 -45.14
N TYR A 14 -1.03 -18.89 -44.95
CA TYR A 14 -1.70 -19.50 -43.79
C TYR A 14 -0.79 -19.85 -42.62
N PHE A 15 0.54 -19.66 -42.73
CA PHE A 15 1.47 -19.99 -41.63
C PHE A 15 1.90 -18.79 -40.78
N THR A 16 1.32 -17.60 -40.96
CA THR A 16 1.61 -16.44 -40.10
C THR A 16 0.61 -16.28 -38.95
N VAL A 17 -0.14 -17.32 -38.64
CA VAL A 17 -1.07 -17.29 -37.50
C VAL A 17 -0.47 -18.08 -36.37
N ALA A 18 0.04 -17.41 -35.37
CA ALA A 18 -0.03 -17.77 -33.97
C ALA A 18 1.21 -17.46 -33.14
N CYS A 19 1.71 -16.23 -33.23
CA CYS A 19 2.29 -15.67 -32.01
C CYS A 19 1.49 -14.43 -31.66
N SER A 20 0.39 -14.63 -30.95
CA SER A 20 -0.33 -13.51 -30.40
C SER A 20 0.62 -12.73 -29.47
N PRO A 21 0.74 -11.39 -29.62
CA PRO A 21 1.51 -10.58 -28.67
C PRO A 21 1.03 -10.76 -27.23
N ARG A 22 -0.14 -11.36 -27.02
CA ARG A 22 -0.72 -11.67 -25.71
C ARG A 22 -0.02 -12.83 -24.98
N ASP A 23 0.68 -13.70 -25.71
CA ASP A 23 1.37 -14.86 -25.12
C ASP A 23 2.71 -14.48 -24.47
N PHE A 24 3.21 -13.28 -24.75
CA PHE A 24 4.48 -12.81 -24.21
C PHE A 24 4.27 -11.79 -23.08
N LEU A 25 4.69 -12.15 -21.87
CA LEU A 25 4.79 -11.21 -20.77
C LEU A 25 6.01 -10.29 -21.02
N THR A 26 5.75 -9.09 -21.52
CA THR A 26 6.77 -8.06 -21.69
C THR A 26 6.86 -7.18 -20.44
N ARG A 27 7.99 -6.50 -20.21
CA ARG A 27 8.12 -5.54 -19.11
C ARG A 27 7.03 -4.46 -19.15
N ARG A 28 6.67 -3.99 -20.34
CA ARG A 28 5.60 -3.00 -20.52
C ARG A 28 4.23 -3.55 -20.11
N LEU A 29 3.91 -4.78 -20.50
CA LEU A 29 2.65 -5.43 -20.10
C LEU A 29 2.61 -5.69 -18.60
N ALA A 30 3.68 -6.24 -18.03
CA ALA A 30 3.80 -6.47 -16.60
C ALA A 30 3.63 -5.17 -15.80
N ALA A 31 4.29 -4.08 -16.22
CA ALA A 31 4.14 -2.77 -15.63
C ALA A 31 2.69 -2.27 -15.67
N ALA A 32 2.01 -2.42 -16.81
CA ALA A 32 0.62 -2.00 -16.97
C ALA A 32 -0.33 -2.82 -16.07
N LEU A 33 -0.10 -4.14 -15.96
CA LEU A 33 -0.90 -5.02 -15.12
C LEU A 33 -0.70 -4.74 -13.63
N ILE A 34 0.54 -4.53 -13.17
CA ILE A 34 0.83 -4.14 -11.77
C ILE A 34 0.17 -2.80 -11.48
N ALA A 35 0.46 -1.77 -12.26
CA ALA A 35 -0.07 -0.42 -12.03
C ALA A 35 -1.59 -0.35 -12.17
N GLY A 36 -2.19 -1.24 -12.97
CA GLY A 36 -3.62 -1.36 -13.18
C GLY A 36 -4.39 -2.10 -12.09
N SER A 37 -3.71 -2.89 -11.26
CA SER A 37 -4.32 -3.72 -10.22
C SER A 37 -4.90 -2.89 -9.08
N ASP A 38 -5.97 -3.39 -8.46
CA ASP A 38 -6.62 -2.69 -7.35
C ASP A 38 -5.72 -2.64 -6.12
N THR A 39 -4.98 -3.72 -5.85
CA THR A 39 -4.01 -3.79 -4.75
C THR A 39 -2.91 -2.74 -4.87
N PHE A 40 -2.38 -2.50 -6.09
CA PHE A 40 -1.36 -1.48 -6.30
C PHE A 40 -1.94 -0.05 -6.23
N LYS A 41 -3.13 0.16 -6.79
CA LYS A 41 -3.85 1.44 -6.74
C LYS A 41 -4.32 1.84 -5.35
N ALA A 42 -4.48 0.87 -4.45
CA ALA A 42 -4.89 1.15 -3.07
C ALA A 42 -3.92 2.14 -2.43
N GLY A 43 -4.41 3.33 -2.14
CA GLY A 43 -3.63 4.40 -1.50
C GLY A 43 -3.34 4.06 -0.03
N GLN A 44 -2.28 4.66 0.48
CA GLN A 44 -1.98 4.60 1.91
C GLN A 44 -2.84 5.60 2.65
N GLN A 45 -3.57 5.10 3.66
CA GLN A 45 -4.35 5.91 4.59
C GLN A 45 -3.57 6.07 5.90
N PHE A 46 -3.56 7.28 6.42
CA PHE A 46 -3.13 7.55 7.77
C PHE A 46 -4.39 7.67 8.67
N TRP A 47 -4.38 6.97 9.81
CA TRP A 47 -5.49 7.00 10.74
C TRP A 47 -5.18 7.94 11.91
N LEU A 48 -5.71 9.16 11.83
CA LEU A 48 -5.61 10.13 12.93
C LEU A 48 -6.67 9.84 13.99
N ARG A 49 -6.22 9.68 15.23
CA ARG A 49 -7.09 9.57 16.41
C ARG A 49 -6.87 10.77 17.30
N THR A 50 -7.96 11.38 17.75
CA THR A 50 -7.97 12.46 18.75
C THR A 50 -8.73 12.01 20.01
N GLY A 51 -8.62 12.76 21.11
CA GLY A 51 -9.11 12.35 22.42
C GLY A 51 -8.16 11.39 23.11
N VAL A 52 -8.67 10.57 24.02
CA VAL A 52 -7.81 9.70 24.85
C VAL A 52 -7.30 8.50 24.03
N ILE A 53 -5.99 8.42 23.90
CA ILE A 53 -5.28 7.32 23.24
C ILE A 53 -4.21 6.71 24.15
N SER A 54 -3.77 5.50 23.86
CA SER A 54 -2.72 4.83 24.61
C SER A 54 -1.37 5.52 24.46
N ASN A 55 -0.46 5.36 25.44
CA ASN A 55 0.91 5.82 25.31
C ASN A 55 1.63 5.17 24.12
N LYS A 56 1.33 3.92 23.79
CA LYS A 56 1.90 3.22 22.64
C LYS A 56 1.53 3.92 21.31
N ASP A 57 0.25 4.29 21.16
CA ASP A 57 -0.23 4.97 19.93
C ASP A 57 0.36 6.39 19.84
N TYR A 58 0.37 7.13 20.96
CA TYR A 58 0.91 8.50 21.01
C TYR A 58 2.41 8.58 20.75
N SER A 59 3.16 7.51 21.08
CA SER A 59 4.59 7.40 20.85
C SER A 59 4.92 6.70 19.53
N SER A 60 3.93 6.42 18.67
CA SER A 60 4.20 5.83 17.35
C SER A 60 4.98 6.81 16.45
N PRO A 61 5.77 6.32 15.49
CA PRO A 61 6.56 7.17 14.60
C PRO A 61 5.72 8.24 13.91
N GLU A 62 4.52 7.91 13.48
CA GLU A 62 3.61 8.82 12.81
C GLU A 62 3.19 9.97 13.74
N TYR A 63 2.79 9.65 14.98
CA TYR A 63 2.39 10.66 15.96
C TYR A 63 3.56 11.56 16.38
N LEU A 64 4.77 11.00 16.47
CA LEU A 64 5.98 11.81 16.74
C LEU A 64 6.25 12.81 15.61
N VAL A 65 5.98 12.45 14.37
CA VAL A 65 6.07 13.39 13.23
C VAL A 65 5.04 14.50 13.36
N LEU A 66 3.77 14.15 13.66
CA LEU A 66 2.72 15.17 13.84
C LEU A 66 3.01 16.13 15.00
N GLN A 67 3.55 15.62 16.10
CA GLN A 67 3.98 16.43 17.24
C GLN A 67 5.10 17.39 16.84
N ARG A 68 6.13 16.89 16.14
CA ARG A 68 7.26 17.71 15.66
C ARG A 68 6.83 18.81 14.69
N ARG A 69 5.80 18.53 13.89
CA ARG A 69 5.19 19.51 12.98
C ARG A 69 4.27 20.49 13.73
N GLY A 70 3.99 20.26 15.00
CA GLY A 70 3.09 21.08 15.77
C GLY A 70 1.62 20.96 15.36
N TRP A 71 1.23 19.88 14.70
CA TRP A 71 -0.16 19.65 14.25
C TRP A 71 -1.05 19.07 15.33
N ILE A 72 -0.46 18.36 16.29
CA ILE A 72 -1.15 17.81 17.45
C ILE A 72 -0.46 18.23 18.75
N THR A 73 -1.25 18.25 19.81
CA THR A 73 -0.79 18.35 21.19
C THR A 73 -1.41 17.22 22.00
N GLY A 74 -0.80 16.84 23.12
CA GLY A 74 -1.32 15.82 24.02
C GLY A 74 -1.10 16.21 25.47
N ALA A 75 -2.11 15.97 26.29
CA ALA A 75 -2.04 16.07 27.74
C ALA A 75 -2.06 14.68 28.37
N GLY A 76 -1.16 14.40 29.30
CA GLY A 76 -1.15 13.12 30.03
C GLY A 76 -2.39 12.96 30.90
N VAL A 77 -3.12 11.86 30.73
CA VAL A 77 -4.34 11.54 31.49
C VAL A 77 -4.32 10.07 31.94
N PRO A 78 -5.06 9.72 33.02
CA PRO A 78 -5.28 8.32 33.39
C PRO A 78 -6.04 7.58 32.29
N CYS A 79 -5.71 6.31 32.02
CA CYS A 79 -6.46 5.47 31.08
C CYS A 79 -7.83 5.08 31.65
N ALA A 80 -8.90 5.31 30.89
CA ALA A 80 -10.28 5.08 31.33
C ALA A 80 -10.61 3.60 31.61
N ASP A 81 -9.97 2.66 30.87
CA ASP A 81 -10.26 1.22 30.97
C ASP A 81 -9.75 0.57 32.26
N GLU A 82 -8.88 1.23 33.01
CA GLU A 82 -8.38 0.70 34.27
C GLU A 82 -9.20 1.14 35.50
N ALA A 83 -10.00 2.18 35.39
CA ALA A 83 -10.93 2.56 36.45
C ALA A 83 -12.03 1.51 36.67
N ALA A 84 -12.32 0.69 35.63
CA ALA A 84 -13.32 -0.38 35.69
C ALA A 84 -12.76 -1.74 36.17
N SER A 85 -11.45 -1.94 36.13
CA SER A 85 -10.81 -3.16 36.61
C SER A 85 -10.48 -3.03 38.08
N LYS A 86 -11.47 -3.26 38.96
CA LYS A 86 -11.20 -3.43 40.40
C LYS A 86 -10.33 -4.63 40.60
N PRO A 87 -9.09 -4.51 41.11
CA PRO A 87 -8.31 -5.67 41.49
C PRO A 87 -9.00 -6.39 42.65
N ALA A 88 -9.26 -7.66 42.47
CA ALA A 88 -9.64 -8.54 43.57
C ALA A 88 -8.41 -8.75 44.47
N GLY A 89 -8.07 -7.78 45.28
CA GLY A 89 -6.97 -7.88 46.24
C GLY A 89 -6.50 -6.52 46.74
N ASN A 90 -6.36 -6.38 48.05
CA ASN A 90 -5.93 -5.18 48.76
C ASN A 90 -4.43 -4.86 48.62
N MET A 91 -3.86 -4.94 47.41
CA MET A 91 -2.51 -4.43 47.22
C MET A 91 -2.54 -2.94 46.88
N PRO A 92 -1.84 -2.08 47.66
CA PRO A 92 -1.77 -0.66 47.35
C PRO A 92 -1.06 -0.49 46.00
N ARG A 93 -1.81 -0.01 44.99
CA ARG A 93 -1.22 0.36 43.68
C ARG A 93 -0.29 1.56 43.91
N ASN A 94 0.95 1.42 43.49
CA ASN A 94 1.84 2.58 43.40
C ASN A 94 1.30 3.51 42.30
N PRO A 95 0.87 4.75 42.60
CA PRO A 95 0.31 5.67 41.60
C PRO A 95 1.29 5.99 40.47
N ALA A 96 2.60 5.78 40.67
CA ALA A 96 3.63 5.96 39.64
C ALA A 96 3.63 4.85 38.55
N SER A 97 2.87 3.76 38.74
CA SER A 97 2.80 2.65 37.79
C SER A 97 1.47 2.57 37.02
N ALA A 98 0.58 3.55 37.17
CA ALA A 98 -0.64 3.60 36.38
C ALA A 98 -0.28 3.83 34.89
N PRO A 99 -0.86 3.06 33.95
CA PRO A 99 -0.62 3.31 32.54
C PRO A 99 -1.07 4.72 32.18
N GLN A 100 -0.19 5.41 31.48
CA GLN A 100 -0.42 6.77 31.02
C GLN A 100 -1.09 6.72 29.65
N CYS A 101 -2.21 7.42 29.53
CA CYS A 101 -2.85 7.75 28.28
C CYS A 101 -2.66 9.23 27.96
N TRP A 102 -2.98 9.61 26.75
CA TRP A 102 -2.82 10.97 26.26
C TRP A 102 -4.13 11.45 25.67
N ASP A 103 -4.61 12.61 26.15
CA ASP A 103 -5.72 13.30 25.51
C ASP A 103 -5.15 14.18 24.39
N VAL A 104 -5.35 13.73 23.13
CA VAL A 104 -4.77 14.32 21.93
C VAL A 104 -5.76 15.24 21.26
N ALA A 105 -5.32 16.45 20.95
CA ALA A 105 -6.08 17.45 20.23
C ALA A 105 -5.28 18.00 19.05
N LEU A 106 -5.99 18.43 17.98
CA LEU A 106 -5.40 19.21 16.91
C LEU A 106 -5.08 20.62 17.44
N THR A 107 -3.90 21.14 17.10
CA THR A 107 -3.56 22.54 17.29
C THR A 107 -4.27 23.41 16.24
N PRO A 108 -4.27 24.75 16.35
CA PRO A 108 -4.77 25.62 15.28
C PRO A 108 -4.10 25.36 13.92
N LEU A 109 -2.78 25.10 13.90
CA LEU A 109 -2.05 24.72 12.71
C LEU A 109 -2.49 23.34 12.18
N GLY A 110 -2.72 22.38 13.09
CA GLY A 110 -3.26 21.07 12.71
C GLY A 110 -4.67 21.17 12.11
N ILE A 111 -5.56 21.97 12.69
CA ILE A 111 -6.90 22.19 12.14
C ILE A 111 -6.80 22.75 10.70
N GLU A 112 -5.89 23.68 10.46
CA GLU A 112 -5.68 24.24 9.14
C GLU A 112 -5.13 23.19 8.16
N THR A 113 -4.10 22.45 8.54
CA THR A 113 -3.48 21.40 7.72
C THR A 113 -4.46 20.28 7.36
N PHE A 114 -5.31 19.89 8.29
CA PHE A 114 -6.27 18.79 8.09
C PHE A 114 -7.63 19.25 7.55
N ARG A 115 -7.89 20.56 7.39
CA ARG A 115 -9.20 21.12 7.01
C ARG A 115 -9.79 20.48 5.77
N ASP A 116 -9.01 20.37 4.70
CA ASP A 116 -9.49 19.86 3.40
C ASP A 116 -9.41 18.33 3.32
N LEU A 117 -8.82 17.70 4.32
CA LEU A 117 -8.62 16.25 4.39
C LEU A 117 -9.71 15.56 5.24
N LEU A 118 -10.44 16.35 6.02
CA LEU A 118 -11.53 15.86 6.86
C LEU A 118 -12.87 16.08 6.15
N PRO A 119 -13.83 15.15 6.29
CA PRO A 119 -15.15 15.34 5.71
C PRO A 119 -15.85 16.54 6.34
N ASN A 120 -16.48 17.39 5.52
CA ASN A 120 -17.11 18.67 5.87
C ASN A 120 -18.18 18.62 6.97
N ASN A 121 -18.63 17.44 7.40
CA ASN A 121 -19.61 17.22 8.47
C ASN A 121 -19.05 16.30 9.57
N ALA A 122 -17.73 16.22 9.71
CA ALA A 122 -17.17 15.49 10.83
C ALA A 122 -17.63 16.19 12.13
N ALA A 123 -18.72 15.68 12.72
CA ALA A 123 -18.86 15.71 14.16
C ALA A 123 -17.49 15.34 14.73
N PRO A 124 -17.08 15.79 15.93
CA PRO A 124 -15.74 15.51 16.45
C PRO A 124 -15.57 13.98 16.58
N SER A 125 -15.43 13.34 15.44
CA SER A 125 -15.09 11.95 15.30
C SER A 125 -13.67 11.85 15.82
N ARG A 126 -13.51 11.06 16.85
CA ARG A 126 -12.18 10.79 17.43
C ARG A 126 -11.29 9.95 16.50
N TYR A 127 -11.73 9.70 15.28
CA TYR A 127 -11.07 8.80 14.34
C TYR A 127 -11.27 9.25 12.89
N PHE A 128 -10.19 9.61 12.22
CA PHE A 128 -10.21 10.14 10.87
C PHE A 128 -9.28 9.35 9.96
N SER A 129 -9.76 9.01 8.76
CA SER A 129 -8.92 8.45 7.70
C SER A 129 -8.45 9.57 6.78
N VAL A 130 -7.14 9.74 6.68
CA VAL A 130 -6.49 10.76 5.85
C VAL A 130 -5.76 10.06 4.71
N PRO A 131 -6.15 10.31 3.43
CA PRO A 131 -5.38 9.80 2.29
C PRO A 131 -3.99 10.46 2.31
N ALA A 132 -2.94 9.67 2.51
CA ALA A 132 -1.60 10.20 2.72
C ALA A 132 -0.68 10.04 1.51
N ALA A 133 -0.67 8.86 0.87
CA ALA A 133 0.22 8.58 -0.25
C ALA A 133 -0.40 7.58 -1.22
N ARG A 134 0.08 7.59 -2.47
CA ARG A 134 -0.20 6.57 -3.49
C ARG A 134 1.09 5.87 -3.91
N ARG A 135 0.97 4.66 -4.43
CA ARG A 135 2.11 3.97 -5.03
C ARG A 135 2.34 4.46 -6.46
N GLU A 136 3.61 4.54 -6.84
CA GLU A 136 4.03 4.81 -8.21
C GLU A 136 5.05 3.75 -8.62
N LEU A 137 4.76 3.02 -9.71
CA LEU A 137 5.67 2.05 -10.28
C LEU A 137 6.83 2.81 -10.94
N VAL A 138 8.06 2.48 -10.57
CA VAL A 138 9.27 3.09 -11.14
C VAL A 138 9.74 2.28 -12.34
N ALA A 139 9.96 0.97 -12.16
CA ALA A 139 10.44 0.11 -13.24
C ALA A 139 10.12 -1.37 -12.97
N VAL A 140 9.94 -2.15 -14.04
CA VAL A 140 10.06 -3.61 -14.02
C VAL A 140 11.51 -3.96 -14.32
N THR A 141 12.19 -4.57 -13.34
CA THR A 141 13.64 -4.86 -13.40
C THR A 141 13.94 -6.25 -13.93
N GLY A 142 13.07 -7.24 -13.65
CA GLY A 142 13.24 -8.62 -14.08
C GLY A 142 11.93 -9.32 -14.39
N ILE A 143 12.00 -10.34 -15.25
CA ILE A 143 10.90 -11.29 -15.47
C ILE A 143 11.53 -12.67 -15.56
N SER A 144 11.15 -13.56 -14.66
CA SER A 144 11.48 -14.98 -14.70
C SER A 144 10.21 -15.75 -15.08
N LYS A 145 10.24 -16.48 -16.18
CA LYS A 145 9.07 -17.20 -16.71
C LYS A 145 9.27 -18.71 -16.59
N ASP A 146 8.26 -19.39 -16.07
CA ASP A 146 8.19 -20.85 -16.00
C ASP A 146 6.81 -21.34 -16.47
N GLY A 147 6.74 -21.82 -17.70
CA GLY A 147 5.50 -22.28 -18.33
C GLY A 147 4.41 -21.20 -18.35
N SER A 148 3.31 -21.48 -17.67
CA SER A 148 2.17 -20.57 -17.50
C SER A 148 2.28 -19.63 -16.28
N SER A 149 3.42 -19.65 -15.59
CA SER A 149 3.70 -18.78 -14.46
C SER A 149 4.88 -17.87 -14.74
N ALA A 150 4.94 -16.74 -14.09
CA ALA A 150 6.10 -15.86 -14.12
C ALA A 150 6.22 -15.08 -12.81
N ASP A 151 7.46 -14.80 -12.40
CA ASP A 151 7.76 -13.87 -11.35
C ASP A 151 8.33 -12.60 -11.95
N VAL A 152 7.82 -11.46 -11.50
CA VAL A 152 8.18 -10.15 -12.02
C VAL A 152 8.75 -9.31 -10.89
N ASP A 153 10.01 -8.95 -11.05
CA ASP A 153 10.71 -8.03 -10.17
C ASP A 153 10.46 -6.59 -10.58
N PHE A 154 10.14 -5.74 -9.62
CA PHE A 154 9.86 -4.34 -9.90
C PHE A 154 10.26 -3.42 -8.74
N THR A 155 10.48 -2.16 -9.05
CA THR A 155 10.67 -1.09 -8.08
C THR A 155 9.51 -0.12 -8.12
N TRP A 156 9.17 0.42 -6.96
CA TRP A 156 8.11 1.38 -6.78
C TRP A 156 8.44 2.34 -5.63
N LYS A 157 7.68 3.42 -5.50
CA LYS A 157 7.84 4.42 -4.44
C LYS A 157 6.50 4.92 -3.93
N TRP A 158 6.51 5.52 -2.74
CA TRP A 158 5.40 6.33 -2.28
C TRP A 158 5.45 7.73 -2.90
N VAL A 159 4.31 8.21 -3.37
CA VAL A 159 4.11 9.60 -3.80
C VAL A 159 3.12 10.23 -2.85
N PRO A 160 3.55 11.20 -2.03
CA PRO A 160 2.67 11.93 -1.13
C PRO A 160 1.52 12.61 -1.89
N LEU A 161 0.32 12.62 -1.29
CA LEU A 161 -0.86 13.27 -1.86
C LEU A 161 -1.11 14.67 -1.29
N ASN A 162 -0.54 14.96 -0.14
CA ASN A 162 -0.74 16.20 0.61
C ASN A 162 0.44 16.44 1.58
N GLU A 163 0.36 17.51 2.36
CA GLU A 163 1.40 17.86 3.33
C GLU A 163 1.58 16.79 4.42
N VAL A 164 0.51 16.17 4.88
CA VAL A 164 0.56 15.08 5.87
C VAL A 164 1.32 13.88 5.27
N GLY A 165 0.99 13.50 4.04
CA GLY A 165 1.70 12.46 3.32
C GLY A 165 3.17 12.78 3.13
N SER A 166 3.52 14.03 2.82
CA SER A 166 4.91 14.48 2.66
C SER A 166 5.71 14.44 3.95
N ALA A 167 5.04 14.58 5.09
CA ALA A 167 5.67 14.46 6.39
C ALA A 167 5.87 13.00 6.84
N LEU A 168 4.98 12.09 6.42
CA LEU A 168 4.98 10.69 6.86
C LEU A 168 5.70 9.74 5.88
N TYR A 169 5.72 10.07 4.58
CA TYR A 169 6.25 9.19 3.53
C TYR A 169 7.33 9.90 2.72
N GLU A 170 8.53 9.40 2.80
CA GLU A 170 9.66 9.94 2.07
C GLU A 170 9.61 9.48 0.60
N GLY A 171 9.29 10.41 -0.31
CA GLY A 171 9.13 10.11 -1.74
C GLY A 171 10.45 9.74 -2.47
N SER A 172 11.60 9.90 -1.83
CA SER A 172 12.92 9.52 -2.37
C SER A 172 13.20 8.03 -2.20
N VAL A 173 12.57 7.35 -1.23
CA VAL A 173 12.79 5.93 -0.99
C VAL A 173 12.09 5.10 -2.05
N GLN A 174 12.86 4.27 -2.74
CA GLN A 174 12.33 3.24 -3.63
C GLN A 174 12.28 1.89 -2.92
N TYR A 175 11.28 1.11 -3.24
CA TYR A 175 11.05 -0.23 -2.71
C TYR A 175 11.21 -1.25 -3.82
N TYR A 176 11.77 -2.41 -3.50
CA TYR A 176 11.88 -3.56 -4.38
C TYR A 176 10.85 -4.61 -3.96
N SER A 177 10.20 -5.21 -4.95
CA SER A 177 9.20 -6.26 -4.76
C SER A 177 9.21 -7.25 -5.91
N THR A 178 8.75 -8.47 -5.65
CA THR A 178 8.54 -9.52 -6.66
C THR A 178 7.10 -10.00 -6.59
N ALA A 179 6.35 -9.88 -7.68
CA ALA A 179 4.98 -10.34 -7.78
C ALA A 179 4.85 -11.51 -8.76
N SER A 180 3.97 -12.45 -8.43
CA SER A 180 3.68 -13.60 -9.29
C SER A 180 2.61 -13.30 -10.32
N PHE A 181 2.76 -13.88 -11.50
CA PHE A 181 1.85 -13.77 -12.63
C PHE A 181 1.40 -15.15 -13.09
N ARG A 182 0.20 -15.22 -13.66
CA ARG A 182 -0.29 -16.42 -14.34
C ARG A 182 -0.81 -16.08 -15.71
N HIS A 183 -0.55 -16.99 -16.65
CA HIS A 183 -1.08 -16.95 -18.00
C HIS A 183 -2.37 -17.78 -18.07
N TYR A 184 -3.39 -17.16 -18.63
CA TYR A 184 -4.70 -17.76 -18.92
C TYR A 184 -4.94 -17.72 -20.42
N ASP A 185 -6.04 -18.27 -20.88
CA ASP A 185 -6.48 -18.27 -22.28
C ASP A 185 -6.67 -16.86 -22.87
N ASP A 186 -7.00 -15.88 -22.01
CA ASP A 186 -7.16 -14.48 -22.37
C ASP A 186 -5.92 -13.60 -22.12
N GLY A 187 -4.81 -14.18 -21.60
CA GLY A 187 -3.53 -13.53 -21.39
C GLY A 187 -2.99 -13.58 -19.97
N TRP A 188 -1.98 -12.75 -19.69
CA TRP A 188 -1.33 -12.69 -18.40
C TRP A 188 -2.12 -11.85 -17.40
N ARG A 189 -2.15 -12.32 -16.13
CA ARG A 189 -2.71 -11.59 -15.00
C ARG A 189 -1.74 -11.61 -13.82
N VAL A 190 -1.69 -10.51 -13.06
CA VAL A 190 -1.01 -10.48 -11.77
C VAL A 190 -1.82 -11.27 -10.75
N VAL A 191 -1.16 -12.04 -9.90
CA VAL A 191 -1.81 -12.79 -8.82
C VAL A 191 -2.17 -11.81 -7.70
N GLU A 192 -3.46 -11.70 -7.42
CA GLU A 192 -4.02 -10.86 -6.35
C GLU A 192 -4.44 -11.73 -5.16
N GLY A 193 -4.43 -11.14 -3.95
CA GLY A 193 -4.85 -11.82 -2.72
C GLY A 193 -3.96 -13.00 -2.30
N SER A 194 -4.44 -13.85 -1.40
CA SER A 194 -3.72 -15.03 -0.95
C SER A 194 -3.67 -16.08 -2.05
N ALA A 195 -2.60 -16.09 -2.81
CA ALA A 195 -2.35 -17.13 -3.79
C ALA A 195 -2.10 -18.48 -3.11
N ALA A 196 -2.53 -19.55 -3.78
CA ALA A 196 -2.23 -20.90 -3.35
C ALA A 196 -0.72 -21.08 -3.14
N LYS A 197 -0.36 -21.43 -1.97
CA LYS A 197 0.85 -21.97 -1.31
C LYS A 197 2.27 -21.85 -1.93
N ALA A 198 2.47 -21.42 -3.17
CA ALA A 198 3.78 -21.40 -3.80
C ALA A 198 4.17 -20.06 -4.44
N ASN A 199 3.24 -19.14 -4.64
CA ASN A 199 3.50 -17.89 -5.33
C ASN A 199 3.20 -16.70 -4.42
N GLN A 200 4.11 -15.74 -4.35
CA GLN A 200 3.89 -14.49 -3.66
C GLN A 200 2.82 -13.68 -4.40
N SER A 201 1.76 -13.29 -3.71
CA SER A 201 0.76 -12.39 -4.27
C SER A 201 1.29 -10.97 -4.37
N LEU A 202 0.66 -10.13 -5.19
CA LEU A 202 1.01 -8.71 -5.25
C LEU A 202 0.82 -8.02 -3.89
N GLU A 203 -0.20 -8.41 -3.13
CA GLU A 203 -0.42 -7.88 -1.78
C GLU A 203 0.75 -8.21 -0.85
N ASP A 204 1.22 -9.45 -0.85
CA ASP A 204 2.36 -9.86 -0.02
C ASP A 204 3.66 -9.20 -0.49
N ALA A 205 3.86 -9.07 -1.81
CA ALA A 205 5.00 -8.37 -2.38
C ALA A 205 5.08 -6.91 -1.93
N LEU A 206 3.94 -6.24 -1.82
CA LEU A 206 3.87 -4.85 -1.36
C LEU A 206 4.02 -4.71 0.15
N LYS A 207 3.54 -5.68 0.95
CA LYS A 207 3.72 -5.70 2.42
C LYS A 207 5.17 -5.97 2.83
N ASN A 208 5.84 -6.85 2.09
CA ASN A 208 7.20 -7.31 2.37
C ASN A 208 8.27 -6.57 1.56
N ALA A 209 7.93 -5.43 0.95
CA ALA A 209 8.83 -4.65 0.13
C ALA A 209 10.08 -4.23 0.91
N LEU A 210 11.24 -4.41 0.31
CA LEU A 210 12.52 -3.98 0.84
C LEU A 210 12.94 -2.66 0.20
N PRO A 211 13.68 -1.79 0.91
CA PRO A 211 14.32 -0.64 0.29
C PRO A 211 15.22 -1.09 -0.86
N ALA A 212 15.11 -0.44 -2.01
CA ALA A 212 16.03 -0.67 -3.13
C ALA A 212 17.41 -0.10 -2.76
N GLN A 213 18.44 -0.92 -2.97
CA GLN A 213 19.85 -0.55 -2.70
C GLN A 213 20.40 0.32 -3.82
#